data_f19c8dee207d27345f4a35d73c5f51da
#
_entry.id   f19c8dee207d27345f4a35d73c5f51da
#
_cell.length_a   1.000
_cell.length_b   1.000
_cell.length_c   1.000
_cell.angle_alpha   90.00
_cell.angle_beta   90.00
_cell.angle_gamma   90.00
#
_symmetry.space_group_name_H-M   'P 1'
#
loop_
_entity.id
_entity.type
_entity.pdbx_description
1 polymer ?
#
loop_
_entity_poly.entity_id
_entity_poly.type
_entity_poly.pdbx_seq_one_letter_code
_entity_poly.pdbx_strand_id
1 'polypeptide(L)'
;AINSTESVDAITEMTEFYKIYGMQTTVENFYLSFRYGEVPIGIGDFNTYLQLKMAAPELAGQWGVALCPGTRQKDGSILRYQPADTTASMIFANTDKPDEAWEFLKWWLDEDTQYEYSIRRCQSLGLEYQWNTANIEAFKKLPFDSDVKEKAIEQWQYQREVTPHPASYIVERELSGVWNDVVIDGSDMMESLDQAVLVIDREIKRKLQEFGYIDQDGKLIKDYNIEILKMLYTKTGRRGAKNEK
;
A
#
# COMPACT_ATOMS: atom_id res chain seq x y z
N ALA A 1 -3.41 -19.71 -5.75
CA ALA A 1 -2.43 -19.48 -6.83
C ALA A 1 -2.88 -18.28 -7.65
N ILE A 2 -1.94 -17.61 -8.34
CA ILE A 2 -2.27 -16.44 -9.19
C ILE A 2 -3.07 -16.80 -10.45
N ASN A 3 -3.24 -18.08 -10.74
CA ASN A 3 -4.10 -18.61 -11.80
C ASN A 3 -5.42 -19.18 -11.26
N SER A 4 -5.87 -18.77 -10.05
CA SER A 4 -7.23 -19.08 -9.60
C SER A 4 -8.26 -18.27 -10.41
N THR A 5 -9.51 -18.73 -10.44
CA THR A 5 -10.58 -18.04 -11.16
C THR A 5 -10.67 -16.56 -10.78
N GLU A 6 -10.63 -16.24 -9.49
CA GLU A 6 -10.72 -14.87 -8.99
C GLU A 6 -9.51 -14.02 -9.41
N SER A 7 -8.31 -14.61 -9.45
CA SER A 7 -7.09 -13.92 -9.91
C SER A 7 -7.14 -13.69 -11.43
N VAL A 8 -7.59 -14.69 -12.18
CA VAL A 8 -7.77 -14.58 -13.63
C VAL A 8 -8.78 -13.47 -13.96
N ASP A 9 -9.94 -13.45 -13.28
CA ASP A 9 -10.95 -12.42 -13.48
C ASP A 9 -10.37 -11.01 -13.19
N ALA A 10 -9.63 -10.86 -12.09
CA ALA A 10 -9.02 -9.58 -11.72
C ALA A 10 -7.95 -9.12 -12.72
N ILE A 11 -7.09 -10.03 -13.21
CA ILE A 11 -6.05 -9.71 -14.19
C ILE A 11 -6.69 -9.42 -15.56
N THR A 12 -7.76 -10.13 -15.92
CA THR A 12 -8.54 -9.86 -17.13
C THR A 12 -9.07 -8.44 -17.10
N GLU A 13 -9.80 -8.06 -16.05
CA GLU A 13 -10.32 -6.69 -15.89
C GLU A 13 -9.20 -5.65 -15.98
N MET A 14 -8.08 -5.88 -15.28
CA MET A 14 -6.94 -4.97 -15.30
C MET A 14 -6.35 -4.81 -16.71
N THR A 15 -6.18 -5.90 -17.47
CA THR A 15 -5.60 -5.83 -18.82
C THR A 15 -6.55 -5.23 -19.84
N GLU A 16 -7.88 -5.39 -19.65
CA GLU A 16 -8.90 -4.78 -20.49
C GLU A 16 -8.88 -3.26 -20.44
N PHE A 17 -8.50 -2.65 -19.31
CA PHE A 17 -8.32 -1.19 -19.25
C PHE A 17 -7.34 -0.68 -20.30
N TYR A 18 -6.30 -1.43 -20.59
CA TYR A 18 -5.28 -1.07 -21.58
C TYR A 18 -5.68 -1.51 -22.99
N LYS A 19 -6.14 -2.74 -23.15
CA LYS A 19 -6.41 -3.35 -24.47
C LYS A 19 -7.71 -2.87 -25.10
N ILE A 20 -8.74 -2.60 -24.30
CA ILE A 20 -10.10 -2.27 -24.77
C ILE A 20 -10.40 -0.79 -24.55
N TYR A 21 -10.13 -0.28 -23.35
CA TYR A 21 -10.48 1.09 -22.98
C TYR A 21 -9.37 2.12 -23.30
N GLY A 22 -8.22 1.66 -23.80
CA GLY A 22 -7.15 2.55 -24.29
C GLY A 22 -6.44 3.34 -23.19
N MET A 23 -6.40 2.80 -21.95
CA MET A 23 -5.60 3.41 -20.90
C MET A 23 -4.13 3.48 -21.35
N GLN A 24 -3.47 4.58 -21.06
CA GLN A 24 -2.06 4.77 -21.41
C GLN A 24 -1.18 3.77 -20.65
N THR A 25 -0.34 3.04 -21.36
CA THR A 25 0.59 2.06 -20.79
C THR A 25 1.77 2.71 -20.08
N THR A 26 2.08 3.96 -20.43
CA THR A 26 3.18 4.73 -19.84
C THR A 26 2.74 6.16 -19.63
N VAL A 27 2.80 6.60 -18.37
CA VAL A 27 2.66 8.00 -17.97
C VAL A 27 3.94 8.35 -17.22
N GLU A 28 4.86 9.04 -17.89
CA GLU A 28 6.19 9.34 -17.33
C GLU A 28 6.11 10.19 -16.04
N ASN A 29 5.17 11.13 -16.02
CA ASN A 29 4.96 12.01 -14.87
C ASN A 29 3.49 12.40 -14.77
N PHE A 30 2.75 11.73 -13.87
CA PHE A 30 1.33 12.00 -13.66
C PHE A 30 1.04 13.47 -13.33
N TYR A 31 1.83 14.12 -12.48
CA TYR A 31 1.64 15.52 -12.13
C TYR A 31 1.69 16.44 -13.36
N LEU A 32 2.69 16.26 -14.23
CA LEU A 32 2.81 17.09 -15.44
C LEU A 32 1.68 16.79 -16.42
N SER A 33 1.39 15.53 -16.69
CA SER A 33 0.32 15.12 -17.60
C SER A 33 -1.05 15.60 -17.12
N PHE A 34 -1.32 15.55 -15.83
CA PHE A 34 -2.54 16.11 -15.24
C PHE A 34 -2.57 17.64 -15.34
N ARG A 35 -1.48 18.30 -15.02
CA ARG A 35 -1.33 19.77 -15.08
C ARG A 35 -1.57 20.30 -16.48
N TYR A 36 -1.11 19.60 -17.51
CA TYR A 36 -1.30 19.99 -18.92
C TYR A 36 -2.61 19.50 -19.52
N GLY A 37 -3.44 18.80 -18.76
CA GLY A 37 -4.74 18.29 -19.20
C GLY A 37 -4.65 17.08 -20.15
N GLU A 38 -3.51 16.40 -20.20
CA GLU A 38 -3.32 15.19 -20.99
C GLU A 38 -4.01 13.98 -20.35
N VAL A 39 -4.04 13.94 -19.02
CA VAL A 39 -4.66 12.87 -18.22
C VAL A 39 -5.66 13.51 -17.25
N PRO A 40 -6.97 13.41 -17.53
CA PRO A 40 -7.99 14.08 -16.71
C PRO A 40 -8.30 13.37 -15.38
N ILE A 41 -7.95 12.10 -15.23
CA ILE A 41 -8.19 11.28 -14.03
C ILE A 41 -6.97 10.40 -13.80
N GLY A 42 -6.59 10.22 -12.53
CA GLY A 42 -5.53 9.29 -12.15
C GLY A 42 -5.66 8.85 -10.68
N ILE A 43 -4.93 7.83 -10.32
CA ILE A 43 -4.76 7.37 -8.94
C ILE A 43 -3.40 7.86 -8.47
N GLY A 44 -3.36 8.53 -7.33
CA GLY A 44 -2.14 9.05 -6.74
C GLY A 44 -2.17 8.93 -5.22
N ASP A 45 -1.02 9.12 -4.62
CA ASP A 45 -0.88 9.21 -3.18
C ASP A 45 -1.21 10.63 -2.66
N PHE A 46 -1.17 10.81 -1.35
CA PHE A 46 -1.44 12.11 -0.75
C PHE A 46 -0.38 13.16 -1.10
N ASN A 47 0.86 12.75 -1.42
CA ASN A 47 1.91 13.68 -1.88
C ASN A 47 1.57 14.26 -3.25
N THR A 48 0.92 13.50 -4.12
CA THR A 48 0.42 13.99 -5.42
C THR A 48 -0.60 15.12 -5.23
N TYR A 49 -1.52 14.98 -4.25
CA TYR A 49 -2.44 16.07 -3.89
C TYR A 49 -1.67 17.32 -3.43
N LEU A 50 -0.68 17.17 -2.55
CA LEU A 50 0.14 18.29 -2.09
C LEU A 50 0.87 18.97 -3.24
N GLN A 51 1.47 18.18 -4.12
CA GLN A 51 2.20 18.69 -5.28
C GLN A 51 1.29 19.47 -6.22
N LEU A 52 0.11 18.96 -6.56
CA LEU A 52 -0.86 19.66 -7.40
C LEU A 52 -1.35 20.96 -6.75
N LYS A 53 -1.67 20.92 -5.46
CA LYS A 53 -2.15 22.10 -4.73
C LYS A 53 -1.09 23.22 -4.68
N MET A 54 0.18 22.86 -4.55
CA MET A 54 1.29 23.82 -4.32
C MET A 54 1.91 24.29 -5.63
N ALA A 55 2.14 23.40 -6.57
CA ALA A 55 2.93 23.69 -7.77
C ALA A 55 2.08 23.93 -9.03
N ALA A 56 0.75 23.79 -8.94
CA ALA A 56 -0.18 24.07 -10.03
C ALA A 56 -1.31 25.03 -9.60
N PRO A 57 -0.98 26.24 -9.12
CA PRO A 57 -2.00 27.20 -8.65
C PRO A 57 -2.98 27.62 -9.74
N GLU A 58 -2.60 27.52 -11.02
CA GLU A 58 -3.47 27.76 -12.18
C GLU A 58 -4.63 26.78 -12.27
N LEU A 59 -4.54 25.61 -11.65
CA LEU A 59 -5.61 24.61 -11.60
C LEU A 59 -6.51 24.75 -10.38
N ALA A 60 -6.32 25.77 -9.55
CA ALA A 60 -7.10 25.94 -8.33
C ALA A 60 -8.62 25.97 -8.64
N GLY A 61 -9.38 25.11 -7.95
CA GLY A 61 -10.84 25.00 -8.14
C GLY A 61 -11.27 24.22 -9.39
N GLN A 62 -10.36 23.72 -10.22
CA GLN A 62 -10.68 22.96 -11.44
C GLN A 62 -10.57 21.45 -11.27
N TRP A 63 -10.11 20.97 -10.14
CA TRP A 63 -9.94 19.55 -9.84
C TRP A 63 -10.35 19.22 -8.40
N GLY A 64 -10.53 17.96 -8.12
CA GLY A 64 -10.89 17.48 -6.78
C GLY A 64 -10.37 16.07 -6.54
N VAL A 65 -10.57 15.58 -5.33
CA VAL A 65 -10.19 14.24 -4.87
C VAL A 65 -11.46 13.41 -4.69
N ALA A 66 -11.40 12.16 -5.11
CA ALA A 66 -12.44 11.16 -4.89
C ALA A 66 -11.86 9.91 -4.26
N LEU A 67 -12.70 9.08 -3.67
CA LEU A 67 -12.28 7.74 -3.23
C LEU A 67 -11.84 6.91 -4.44
N CYS A 68 -10.84 6.06 -4.24
CA CYS A 68 -10.43 5.12 -5.28
C CYS A 68 -11.62 4.29 -5.76
N PRO A 69 -11.69 3.97 -7.06
CA PRO A 69 -12.67 3.02 -7.56
C PRO A 69 -12.62 1.71 -6.78
N GLY A 70 -13.70 0.98 -6.74
CA GLY A 70 -13.75 -0.28 -6.02
C GLY A 70 -14.69 -1.27 -6.67
N THR A 71 -14.59 -2.53 -6.26
CA THR A 71 -15.39 -3.64 -6.78
C THR A 71 -16.68 -3.77 -5.98
N ARG A 72 -17.81 -3.74 -6.68
CA ARG A 72 -19.13 -3.98 -6.08
C ARG A 72 -19.27 -5.41 -5.61
N GLN A 73 -19.64 -5.62 -4.37
CA GLN A 73 -19.87 -6.90 -3.77
C GLN A 73 -21.33 -7.37 -3.96
N LYS A 74 -21.60 -8.65 -3.67
CA LYS A 74 -22.94 -9.25 -3.79
C LYS A 74 -23.97 -8.59 -2.86
N ASP A 75 -23.54 -8.07 -1.72
CA ASP A 75 -24.36 -7.35 -0.75
C ASP A 75 -24.58 -5.86 -1.10
N GLY A 76 -24.05 -5.42 -2.25
CA GLY A 76 -24.14 -4.04 -2.72
C GLY A 76 -23.08 -3.11 -2.19
N SER A 77 -22.23 -3.53 -1.24
CA SER A 77 -21.08 -2.74 -0.75
C SER A 77 -20.03 -2.58 -1.86
N ILE A 78 -19.18 -1.57 -1.71
CA ILE A 78 -18.06 -1.33 -2.64
C ILE A 78 -16.76 -1.47 -1.86
N LEU A 79 -15.95 -2.46 -2.22
CA LEU A 79 -14.61 -2.65 -1.67
C LEU A 79 -13.61 -1.81 -2.46
N ARG A 80 -12.98 -0.85 -1.77
CA ARG A 80 -12.01 0.10 -2.34
C ARG A 80 -10.60 -0.19 -1.83
N TYR A 81 -10.24 -1.47 -1.72
CA TYR A 81 -8.96 -1.87 -1.16
C TYR A 81 -7.80 -1.30 -1.97
N GLN A 82 -6.84 -0.74 -1.25
CA GLN A 82 -5.58 -0.25 -1.77
C GLN A 82 -4.44 -0.77 -0.89
N PRO A 83 -3.26 -1.03 -1.46
CA PRO A 83 -2.09 -1.36 -0.65
C PRO A 83 -1.78 -0.20 0.31
N ALA A 84 -1.30 -0.55 1.50
CA ALA A 84 -0.77 0.42 2.45
C ALA A 84 0.75 0.52 2.27
N ASP A 85 1.25 1.74 2.11
CA ASP A 85 2.67 2.04 2.22
C ASP A 85 2.87 2.88 3.48
N THR A 86 3.63 2.36 4.43
CA THR A 86 3.84 3.01 5.72
C THR A 86 5.30 2.95 6.14
N THR A 87 5.77 4.03 6.75
CA THR A 87 7.04 4.04 7.46
C THR A 87 6.80 3.68 8.91
N ALA A 88 7.42 2.60 9.39
CA ALA A 88 7.31 2.16 10.77
C ALA A 88 8.58 2.47 11.57
N SER A 89 8.40 2.84 12.83
CA SER A 89 9.50 2.95 13.79
C SER A 89 9.58 1.66 14.61
N MET A 90 10.79 1.18 14.88
CA MET A 90 11.02 -0.04 15.65
C MET A 90 12.14 0.14 16.67
N ILE A 91 12.05 -0.61 17.77
CA ILE A 91 13.08 -0.68 18.79
C ILE A 91 13.95 -1.92 18.50
N PHE A 92 15.25 -1.75 18.40
CA PHE A 92 16.15 -2.88 18.21
C PHE A 92 16.18 -3.77 19.45
N ALA A 93 16.16 -5.10 19.25
CA ALA A 93 16.14 -6.09 20.33
C ALA A 93 17.41 -6.06 21.22
N ASN A 94 18.53 -5.54 20.71
CA ASN A 94 19.80 -5.44 21.42
C ASN A 94 20.04 -4.07 22.07
N THR A 95 19.01 -3.22 22.17
CA THR A 95 19.15 -1.97 22.92
C THR A 95 19.32 -2.25 24.41
N ASP A 96 20.13 -1.46 25.07
CA ASP A 96 20.29 -1.45 26.53
C ASP A 96 19.32 -0.49 27.24
N LYS A 97 18.48 0.24 26.46
CA LYS A 97 17.52 1.25 26.92
C LYS A 97 16.12 1.07 26.31
N PRO A 98 15.47 -0.10 26.49
CA PRO A 98 14.21 -0.38 25.84
C PRO A 98 13.06 0.53 26.34
N ASP A 99 13.05 0.87 27.63
CA ASP A 99 12.00 1.69 28.23
C ASP A 99 12.09 3.15 27.76
N GLU A 100 13.29 3.73 27.72
CA GLU A 100 13.51 5.09 27.20
C GLU A 100 13.19 5.16 25.70
N ALA A 101 13.54 4.13 24.93
CA ALA A 101 13.19 4.05 23.51
C ALA A 101 11.67 3.99 23.33
N TRP A 102 10.96 3.26 24.18
CA TRP A 102 9.50 3.20 24.16
C TRP A 102 8.85 4.54 24.55
N GLU A 103 9.36 5.24 25.58
CA GLU A 103 8.88 6.58 25.93
C GLU A 103 9.07 7.58 24.78
N PHE A 104 10.24 7.51 24.10
CA PHE A 104 10.48 8.34 22.91
C PHE A 104 9.48 8.04 21.80
N LEU A 105 9.19 6.77 21.50
CA LEU A 105 8.24 6.41 20.46
C LEU A 105 6.81 6.86 20.81
N LYS A 106 6.39 6.73 22.06
CA LYS A 106 5.10 7.25 22.52
C LYS A 106 4.98 8.75 22.30
N TRP A 107 6.00 9.50 22.72
CA TRP A 107 6.07 10.93 22.50
C TRP A 107 6.08 11.29 21.00
N TRP A 108 6.89 10.59 20.20
CA TRP A 108 6.96 10.85 18.77
C TRP A 108 5.64 10.60 18.04
N LEU A 109 4.91 9.57 18.42
CA LEU A 109 3.63 9.18 17.81
C LEU A 109 2.42 9.91 18.42
N ASP A 110 2.62 10.73 19.42
CA ASP A 110 1.57 11.52 20.07
C ASP A 110 0.94 12.52 19.10
N GLU A 111 -0.35 12.78 19.28
CA GLU A 111 -1.15 13.64 18.41
C GLU A 111 -0.57 15.06 18.32
N ASP A 112 -0.29 15.69 19.46
CA ASP A 112 0.18 17.06 19.51
C ASP A 112 1.61 17.16 18.94
N THR A 113 2.46 16.18 19.22
CA THR A 113 3.82 16.11 18.68
C THR A 113 3.80 16.01 17.15
N GLN A 114 2.97 15.12 16.59
CA GLN A 114 2.84 14.95 15.15
C GLN A 114 2.25 16.18 14.46
N TYR A 115 1.25 16.81 15.08
CA TYR A 115 0.67 18.07 14.59
C TYR A 115 1.70 19.20 14.59
N GLU A 116 2.34 19.45 15.73
CA GLU A 116 3.36 20.51 15.90
C GLU A 116 4.54 20.32 14.94
N TYR A 117 5.02 19.09 14.80
CA TYR A 117 6.10 18.76 13.86
C TYR A 117 5.71 19.12 12.43
N SER A 118 4.48 18.75 12.00
CA SER A 118 3.99 19.06 10.67
C SER A 118 3.92 20.57 10.42
N ILE A 119 3.34 21.32 11.35
CA ILE A 119 3.19 22.77 11.23
C ILE A 119 4.54 23.49 11.21
N ARG A 120 5.44 23.14 12.15
CA ARG A 120 6.78 23.76 12.22
C ARG A 120 7.62 23.46 10.98
N ARG A 121 7.51 22.25 10.44
CA ARG A 121 8.17 21.86 9.21
C ARG A 121 7.70 22.70 8.02
N CYS A 122 6.38 22.89 7.87
CA CYS A 122 5.82 23.79 6.86
C CYS A 122 6.28 25.25 7.02
N GLN A 123 6.27 25.76 8.24
CA GLN A 123 6.70 27.13 8.52
C GLN A 123 8.17 27.37 8.20
N SER A 124 9.02 26.37 8.40
CA SER A 124 10.46 26.48 8.23
C SER A 124 10.94 26.19 6.81
N LEU A 125 10.31 25.30 6.11
CA LEU A 125 10.77 24.74 4.83
C LEU A 125 9.83 25.03 3.65
N GLY A 126 8.55 25.34 3.92
CA GLY A 126 7.52 25.51 2.92
C GLY A 126 6.44 24.42 3.00
N LEU A 127 5.29 24.70 2.40
CA LEU A 127 4.12 23.79 2.46
C LEU A 127 4.36 22.45 1.75
N GLU A 128 5.24 22.40 0.77
CA GLU A 128 5.67 21.19 0.06
C GLU A 128 6.38 20.18 0.97
N TYR A 129 6.86 20.63 2.14
CA TYR A 129 7.48 19.77 3.14
C TYR A 129 6.52 19.33 4.23
N GLN A 130 5.22 19.50 4.01
CA GLN A 130 4.22 19.09 5.00
C GLN A 130 4.35 17.60 5.36
N TRP A 131 4.37 17.32 6.67
CA TRP A 131 4.47 15.94 7.16
C TRP A 131 3.16 15.19 6.95
N ASN A 132 3.22 14.07 6.26
CA ASN A 132 2.09 13.17 6.09
C ASN A 132 2.06 12.19 7.27
N THR A 133 1.34 12.58 8.32
CA THR A 133 1.25 11.77 9.54
C THR A 133 0.24 10.64 9.40
N ALA A 134 0.58 9.46 9.96
CA ALA A 134 -0.34 8.34 10.14
C ALA A 134 -1.24 8.49 11.40
N ASN A 135 -0.99 9.49 12.24
CA ASN A 135 -1.86 9.81 13.37
C ASN A 135 -3.11 10.54 12.86
N ILE A 136 -4.27 9.85 12.89
CA ILE A 136 -5.52 10.35 12.34
C ILE A 136 -5.98 11.65 13.03
N GLU A 137 -5.83 11.75 14.34
CA GLU A 137 -6.26 12.93 15.08
C GLU A 137 -5.37 14.14 14.79
N ALA A 138 -4.06 13.95 14.69
CA ALA A 138 -3.15 14.97 14.20
C ALA A 138 -3.49 15.40 12.76
N PHE A 139 -3.76 14.44 11.87
CA PHE A 139 -4.12 14.71 10.47
C PHE A 139 -5.40 15.57 10.36
N LYS A 140 -6.42 15.30 11.17
CA LYS A 140 -7.65 16.10 11.22
C LYS A 140 -7.41 17.58 11.52
N LYS A 141 -6.40 17.89 12.35
CA LYS A 141 -6.02 19.26 12.72
C LYS A 141 -5.23 19.99 11.64
N LEU A 142 -4.63 19.27 10.68
CA LEU A 142 -3.82 19.87 9.64
C LEU A 142 -4.64 20.79 8.71
N PRO A 143 -4.03 21.86 8.15
CA PRO A 143 -4.73 22.88 7.36
C PRO A 143 -4.98 22.44 5.91
N PHE A 144 -5.51 21.23 5.73
CA PHE A 144 -5.98 20.75 4.44
C PHE A 144 -7.45 21.09 4.25
N ASP A 145 -7.91 21.04 3.01
CA ASP A 145 -9.33 21.21 2.67
C ASP A 145 -10.15 20.13 3.36
N SER A 146 -11.26 20.49 3.99
CA SER A 146 -12.07 19.57 4.80
C SER A 146 -12.56 18.36 3.99
N ASP A 147 -13.02 18.59 2.77
CA ASP A 147 -13.45 17.56 1.83
C ASP A 147 -12.32 16.53 1.53
N VAL A 148 -11.10 17.01 1.32
CA VAL A 148 -9.95 16.15 1.07
C VAL A 148 -9.57 15.35 2.31
N LYS A 149 -9.61 15.97 3.50
CA LYS A 149 -9.36 15.27 4.77
C LYS A 149 -10.36 14.13 5.01
N GLU A 150 -11.64 14.41 4.82
CA GLU A 150 -12.69 13.41 4.99
C GLU A 150 -12.49 12.21 4.05
N LYS A 151 -12.24 12.47 2.77
CA LYS A 151 -11.98 11.42 1.78
C LYS A 151 -10.70 10.63 2.06
N ALA A 152 -9.62 11.29 2.48
CA ALA A 152 -8.39 10.62 2.84
C ALA A 152 -8.59 9.68 4.04
N ILE A 153 -9.25 10.14 5.10
CA ILE A 153 -9.55 9.33 6.29
C ILE A 153 -10.49 8.17 5.94
N GLU A 154 -11.48 8.39 5.10
CA GLU A 154 -12.37 7.33 4.61
C GLU A 154 -11.58 6.30 3.78
N GLN A 155 -10.71 6.73 2.87
CA GLN A 155 -9.89 5.84 2.05
C GLN A 155 -8.94 5.00 2.91
N TRP A 156 -8.40 5.53 4.01
CA TRP A 156 -7.52 4.79 4.92
C TRP A 156 -8.19 3.57 5.56
N GLN A 157 -9.51 3.57 5.69
CA GLN A 157 -10.25 2.39 6.20
C GLN A 157 -10.19 1.20 5.24
N TYR A 158 -9.92 1.45 3.96
CA TYR A 158 -9.80 0.45 2.90
C TYR A 158 -8.35 0.01 2.65
N GLN A 159 -7.38 0.53 3.38
CA GLN A 159 -6.00 0.07 3.27
C GLN A 159 -5.89 -1.37 3.76
N ARG A 160 -5.21 -2.19 2.98
CA ARG A 160 -4.93 -3.59 3.30
C ARG A 160 -3.50 -3.89 2.95
N GLU A 161 -2.80 -4.47 3.90
CA GLU A 161 -1.47 -5.00 3.65
C GLU A 161 -1.59 -6.30 2.85
N VAL A 162 -0.78 -6.41 1.80
CA VAL A 162 -0.58 -7.70 1.15
C VAL A 162 0.22 -8.57 2.11
N THR A 163 -0.32 -9.73 2.46
CA THR A 163 0.33 -10.62 3.42
C THR A 163 1.73 -11.00 2.92
N PRO A 164 2.81 -10.63 3.65
CA PRO A 164 4.15 -10.90 3.21
C PRO A 164 4.43 -12.41 3.18
N HIS A 165 5.04 -12.85 2.10
CA HIS A 165 5.51 -14.22 1.93
C HIS A 165 7.01 -14.18 1.63
N PRO A 166 7.83 -15.17 2.04
CA PRO A 166 9.26 -15.16 1.76
C PRO A 166 9.65 -15.00 0.29
N ALA A 167 8.73 -15.28 -0.61
CA ALA A 167 8.90 -15.13 -2.05
C ALA A 167 7.98 -14.07 -2.68
N SER A 168 7.47 -13.09 -1.93
CA SER A 168 6.57 -12.05 -2.48
C SER A 168 7.18 -11.28 -3.65
N TYR A 169 8.48 -10.99 -3.59
CA TYR A 169 9.20 -10.32 -4.68
C TYR A 169 9.13 -11.03 -6.03
N ILE A 170 9.07 -12.39 -6.03
CA ILE A 170 8.95 -13.15 -7.26
C ILE A 170 7.53 -13.07 -7.82
N VAL A 171 6.52 -13.03 -6.95
CA VAL A 171 5.13 -12.89 -7.35
C VAL A 171 4.92 -11.55 -8.07
N GLU A 172 5.43 -10.46 -7.51
CA GLU A 172 5.36 -9.13 -8.13
C GLU A 172 6.06 -9.09 -9.49
N ARG A 173 7.26 -9.69 -9.58
CA ARG A 173 8.02 -9.74 -10.83
C ARG A 173 7.30 -10.55 -11.90
N GLU A 174 6.79 -11.72 -11.55
CA GLU A 174 6.11 -12.59 -12.52
C GLU A 174 4.76 -11.99 -12.95
N LEU A 175 4.01 -11.36 -12.05
CA LEU A 175 2.79 -10.65 -12.43
C LEU A 175 3.06 -9.46 -13.35
N SER A 176 4.15 -8.72 -13.13
CA SER A 176 4.60 -7.68 -14.06
C SER A 176 4.99 -8.26 -15.42
N GLY A 177 5.61 -9.45 -15.44
CA GLY A 177 5.89 -10.20 -16.67
C GLY A 177 4.61 -10.56 -17.42
N VAL A 178 3.65 -11.18 -16.74
CA VAL A 178 2.33 -11.52 -17.32
C VAL A 178 1.64 -10.29 -17.89
N TRP A 179 1.68 -9.15 -17.19
CA TRP A 179 1.11 -7.91 -17.72
C TRP A 179 1.78 -7.49 -19.04
N ASN A 180 3.11 -7.51 -19.10
CA ASN A 180 3.85 -7.19 -20.33
C ASN A 180 3.49 -8.16 -21.48
N ASP A 181 3.51 -9.46 -21.22
CA ASP A 181 3.17 -10.50 -22.19
C ASP A 181 1.78 -10.26 -22.80
N VAL A 182 0.79 -9.98 -21.94
CA VAL A 182 -0.61 -9.83 -22.35
C VAL A 182 -0.91 -8.49 -22.98
N VAL A 183 -0.41 -7.39 -22.39
CA VAL A 183 -0.76 -6.02 -22.82
C VAL A 183 0.15 -5.52 -23.94
N ILE A 184 1.45 -5.81 -23.88
CA ILE A 184 2.43 -5.30 -24.84
C ILE A 184 2.61 -6.30 -25.97
N ASP A 185 2.83 -7.59 -25.66
CA ASP A 185 3.17 -8.59 -26.67
C ASP A 185 1.93 -9.33 -27.24
N GLY A 186 0.76 -9.17 -26.62
CA GLY A 186 -0.50 -9.76 -27.05
C GLY A 186 -0.58 -11.28 -26.85
N SER A 187 0.21 -11.82 -25.94
CA SER A 187 0.25 -13.25 -25.60
C SER A 187 -1.06 -13.71 -24.92
N ASP A 188 -1.29 -15.04 -24.92
CA ASP A 188 -2.40 -15.63 -24.16
C ASP A 188 -2.18 -15.49 -22.66
N MET A 189 -3.19 -14.98 -21.98
CA MET A 189 -3.11 -14.70 -20.54
C MET A 189 -2.98 -15.97 -19.69
N MET A 190 -3.73 -17.03 -20.04
CA MET A 190 -3.68 -18.26 -19.27
C MET A 190 -2.33 -18.95 -19.41
N GLU A 191 -1.78 -18.97 -20.63
CA GLU A 191 -0.44 -19.52 -20.87
C GLU A 191 0.62 -18.75 -20.07
N SER A 192 0.59 -17.41 -20.10
CA SER A 192 1.52 -16.55 -19.33
C SER A 192 1.39 -16.77 -17.83
N LEU A 193 0.16 -16.87 -17.30
CA LEU A 193 -0.09 -17.16 -15.88
C LEU A 193 0.40 -18.53 -15.46
N ASP A 194 0.16 -19.57 -16.26
CA ASP A 194 0.62 -20.91 -15.95
C ASP A 194 2.14 -21.01 -15.92
N GLN A 195 2.84 -20.34 -16.82
CA GLN A 195 4.30 -20.23 -16.78
C GLN A 195 4.79 -19.47 -15.53
N ALA A 196 4.16 -18.37 -15.20
CA ALA A 196 4.47 -17.60 -13.99
C ALA A 196 4.31 -18.44 -12.71
N VAL A 197 3.24 -19.26 -12.61
CA VAL A 197 3.01 -20.16 -11.46
C VAL A 197 4.17 -21.14 -11.30
N LEU A 198 4.69 -21.73 -12.38
CA LEU A 198 5.82 -22.66 -12.30
C LEU A 198 7.08 -21.98 -11.73
N VAL A 199 7.33 -20.74 -12.09
CA VAL A 199 8.49 -19.97 -11.57
C VAL A 199 8.27 -19.62 -10.11
N ILE A 200 7.08 -19.14 -9.76
CA ILE A 200 6.71 -18.75 -8.40
C ILE A 200 6.78 -19.94 -7.46
N ASP A 201 6.19 -21.08 -7.81
CA ASP A 201 6.19 -22.29 -6.97
C ASP A 201 7.59 -22.81 -6.69
N ARG A 202 8.47 -22.78 -7.70
CA ARG A 202 9.88 -23.14 -7.55
C ARG A 202 10.58 -22.23 -6.53
N GLU A 203 10.35 -20.93 -6.64
CA GLU A 203 10.98 -19.94 -5.76
C GLU A 203 10.40 -20.00 -4.34
N ILE A 204 9.09 -20.19 -4.20
CA ILE A 204 8.46 -20.43 -2.89
C ILE A 204 9.11 -21.64 -2.20
N LYS A 205 9.22 -22.76 -2.91
CA LYS A 205 9.87 -23.97 -2.37
C LYS A 205 11.31 -23.69 -1.94
N ARG A 206 12.08 -23.02 -2.80
CA ARG A 206 13.47 -22.66 -2.50
C ARG A 206 13.58 -21.79 -1.25
N LYS A 207 12.74 -20.78 -1.11
CA LYS A 207 12.73 -19.88 0.05
C LYS A 207 12.26 -20.57 1.33
N LEU A 208 11.26 -21.43 1.26
CA LEU A 208 10.83 -22.21 2.42
C LEU A 208 11.95 -23.16 2.91
N GLN A 209 12.75 -23.73 1.99
CA GLN A 209 13.94 -24.52 2.36
C GLN A 209 15.02 -23.64 3.00
N GLU A 210 15.34 -22.50 2.38
CA GLU A 210 16.35 -21.56 2.86
C GLU A 210 16.06 -21.08 4.29
N PHE A 211 14.79 -20.83 4.61
CA PHE A 211 14.35 -20.42 5.95
C PHE A 211 14.04 -21.57 6.91
N GLY A 212 14.26 -22.81 6.49
CA GLY A 212 14.10 -24.00 7.35
C GLY A 212 12.67 -24.36 7.68
N TYR A 213 11.69 -23.99 6.83
CA TYR A 213 10.30 -24.41 6.98
C TYR A 213 10.04 -25.80 6.41
N ILE A 214 10.74 -26.17 5.36
CA ILE A 214 10.70 -27.50 4.73
C ILE A 214 12.13 -28.04 4.55
N ASP A 215 12.26 -29.39 4.52
CA ASP A 215 13.53 -30.05 4.22
C ASP A 215 13.82 -30.10 2.71
N GLN A 216 14.91 -30.77 2.32
CA GLN A 216 15.30 -30.91 0.91
C GLN A 216 14.28 -31.69 0.09
N ASP A 217 13.56 -32.61 0.73
CA ASP A 217 12.50 -33.41 0.10
C ASP A 217 11.15 -32.69 0.03
N GLY A 218 11.07 -31.48 0.63
CA GLY A 218 9.84 -30.68 0.70
C GLY A 218 8.91 -31.04 1.85
N LYS A 219 9.38 -31.84 2.82
CA LYS A 219 8.62 -32.17 4.02
C LYS A 219 8.66 -31.04 5.02
N LEU A 220 7.50 -30.74 5.63
CA LEU A 220 7.35 -29.69 6.63
C LEU A 220 8.21 -30.00 7.87
N ILE A 221 9.10 -29.06 8.23
CA ILE A 221 9.89 -29.05 9.47
C ILE A 221 9.24 -28.15 10.50
N LYS A 222 8.76 -26.98 10.06
CA LYS A 222 8.22 -25.92 10.90
C LYS A 222 7.02 -25.31 10.18
N ASP A 223 5.90 -25.15 10.89
CA ASP A 223 4.72 -24.52 10.34
C ASP A 223 5.02 -23.08 9.89
N TYR A 224 4.82 -22.82 8.61
CA TYR A 224 4.71 -21.49 8.06
C TYR A 224 3.24 -21.08 8.14
N ASN A 225 2.85 -20.56 9.31
CA ASN A 225 1.47 -20.16 9.52
C ASN A 225 1.37 -18.66 9.73
N ILE A 226 0.91 -17.96 8.72
CA ILE A 226 0.62 -16.53 8.73
C ILE A 226 -0.38 -16.16 9.84
N GLU A 227 -1.32 -17.05 10.16
CA GLU A 227 -2.26 -16.87 11.26
C GLU A 227 -1.56 -16.82 12.62
N ILE A 228 -0.45 -17.54 12.81
CA ILE A 228 0.38 -17.46 14.03
C ILE A 228 1.00 -16.07 14.17
N LEU A 229 1.47 -15.46 13.07
CA LEU A 229 1.98 -14.10 13.09
C LEU A 229 0.86 -13.11 13.46
N LYS A 230 -0.32 -13.23 12.88
CA LYS A 230 -1.48 -12.41 13.26
C LYS A 230 -1.88 -12.61 14.72
N MET A 231 -1.84 -13.83 15.25
CA MET A 231 -2.10 -14.11 16.66
C MET A 231 -1.04 -13.55 17.60
N LEU A 232 0.22 -13.50 17.22
CA LEU A 232 1.28 -12.85 17.98
C LEU A 232 1.08 -11.34 18.06
N TYR A 233 0.70 -10.70 16.94
CA TYR A 233 0.34 -9.28 16.92
C TYR A 233 -0.85 -8.96 17.83
N THR A 234 -1.92 -9.76 17.80
CA THR A 234 -3.08 -9.55 18.66
C THR A 234 -2.79 -9.81 20.16
N LYS A 235 -1.87 -10.71 20.48
CA LYS A 235 -1.48 -10.97 21.89
C LYS A 235 -0.57 -9.90 22.47
N THR A 236 0.34 -9.34 21.68
CA THR A 236 1.20 -8.21 22.12
C THR A 236 0.39 -6.93 22.30
N GLY A 237 -0.57 -6.63 21.43
CA GLY A 237 -1.49 -5.49 21.60
C GLY A 237 -2.37 -5.57 22.85
N ARG A 238 -2.69 -6.79 23.33
CA ARG A 238 -3.48 -6.98 24.59
C ARG A 238 -2.64 -6.93 25.87
N ARG A 239 -1.32 -7.05 25.81
CA ARG A 239 -0.46 -6.90 27.00
C ARG A 239 -0.26 -5.45 27.43
N GLY A 240 -0.29 -4.50 26.48
CA GLY A 240 -0.22 -3.07 26.82
C GLY A 240 -1.48 -2.51 27.51
N ALA A 241 -2.64 -3.15 27.36
CA ALA A 241 -3.92 -2.65 27.89
C ALA A 241 -4.27 -3.20 29.31
N LYS A 242 -3.41 -3.99 29.95
CA LYS A 242 -3.70 -4.61 31.24
C LYS A 242 -2.90 -4.07 32.45
N ASN A 243 -2.08 -3.07 32.28
CA ASN A 243 -1.29 -2.48 33.37
C ASN A 243 -1.75 -1.08 33.79
N GLU A 244 -2.98 -0.69 33.44
CA GLU A 244 -3.65 0.46 34.08
C GLU A 244 -4.77 -0.06 35.01
N LYS A 245 -4.39 -0.41 36.21
CA LYS A 245 -5.23 -0.38 37.42
C LYS A 245 -4.39 -0.05 38.64
#